data_488d32265a9ff624da7afbaed0ca6300
#
_entry.id   488d32265a9ff624da7afbaed0ca6300
#
_cell.length_a   1.000
_cell.length_b   1.000
_cell.length_c   1.000
_cell.angle_alpha   90.00
_cell.angle_beta   90.00
_cell.angle_gamma   90.00
#
_symmetry.space_group_name_H-M   'P 1'
#
loop_
_entity.id
_entity.type
_entity.pdbx_description
1 polymer ?
#
loop_
_entity_poly.entity_id
_entity_poly.type
_entity_poly.pdbx_seq_one_letter_code
_entity_poly.pdbx_strand_id
1 'polypeptide(L)'
;MMRKLAACLFAASTVLCVTRAHAVNTIKQPGLHPAYTFEAEPHLLLGFDLPGKGADKHGSGFGPGFRGTIELVDNGFVPSINNTVGIGFGLDWLSPGDRNVFWVPVVMQWNFWLSDRWSAFGEPGAGFYFGKASGFAPAFYAGGRYHFSDAVALTLRLGYPNFAIGASFFL
;
A
#
# COMPACT_ATOMS: atom_id res chain seq x y z
N MET A 1 11.76 -16.15 57.74
CA MET A 1 12.83 -15.29 57.15
C MET A 1 12.45 -15.00 55.69
N MET A 2 11.67 -13.93 55.43
CA MET A 2 11.14 -13.59 54.11
C MET A 2 12.02 -12.51 53.49
N ARG A 3 12.67 -12.85 52.36
CA ARG A 3 13.42 -11.89 51.55
C ARG A 3 12.44 -11.22 50.58
N LYS A 4 12.22 -9.92 50.76
CA LYS A 4 11.48 -9.06 49.85
C LYS A 4 12.36 -8.77 48.61
N LEU A 5 11.95 -9.25 47.44
CA LEU A 5 12.48 -8.79 46.17
C LEU A 5 11.76 -7.50 45.80
N ALA A 6 12.48 -6.41 45.77
CA ALA A 6 12.01 -5.16 45.20
C ALA A 6 12.23 -5.19 43.70
N ALA A 7 11.14 -5.19 42.92
CA ALA A 7 11.15 -5.00 41.47
C ALA A 7 11.25 -3.50 41.20
N CYS A 8 12.38 -3.03 40.69
CA CYS A 8 12.51 -1.70 40.12
C CYS A 8 11.86 -1.68 38.74
N LEU A 9 10.66 -1.10 38.65
CA LEU A 9 10.06 -0.70 37.40
C LEU A 9 10.77 0.58 36.90
N PHE A 10 11.61 0.43 35.90
CA PHE A 10 12.13 1.54 35.11
C PHE A 10 11.02 2.00 34.16
N ALA A 11 10.29 3.02 34.53
CA ALA A 11 9.40 3.74 33.63
C ALA A 11 10.27 4.64 32.74
N ALA A 12 10.59 4.17 31.55
CA ALA A 12 11.18 5.01 30.52
C ALA A 12 10.08 5.92 29.94
N SER A 13 9.96 7.12 30.51
CA SER A 13 9.14 8.19 29.95
C SER A 13 9.83 8.72 28.69
N THR A 14 9.53 8.12 27.55
CA THR A 14 9.83 8.72 26.25
C THR A 14 8.93 9.93 26.06
N VAL A 15 9.47 11.11 26.36
CA VAL A 15 8.88 12.38 25.95
C VAL A 15 8.94 12.41 24.42
N LEU A 16 7.84 12.03 23.80
CA LEU A 16 7.61 12.31 22.37
C LEU A 16 7.51 13.83 22.24
N CYS A 17 8.62 14.49 21.90
CA CYS A 17 8.59 15.83 21.35
C CYS A 17 7.81 15.77 20.04
N VAL A 18 6.51 15.98 20.11
CA VAL A 18 5.69 16.23 18.95
C VAL A 18 6.04 17.64 18.48
N THR A 19 7.12 17.77 17.72
CA THR A 19 7.31 18.94 16.89
C THR A 19 6.11 18.96 15.95
N ARG A 20 5.26 19.99 16.05
CA ARG A 20 4.22 20.29 15.05
C ARG A 20 4.96 20.66 13.75
N ALA A 21 5.34 19.66 12.99
CA ALA A 21 5.69 19.85 11.60
C ALA A 21 4.39 20.30 10.93
N HIS A 22 4.28 21.59 10.63
CA HIS A 22 3.24 22.09 9.73
C HIS A 22 3.55 21.48 8.36
N ALA A 23 2.92 20.35 8.05
CA ALA A 23 3.00 19.78 6.72
C ALA A 23 2.46 20.82 5.74
N VAL A 24 3.29 21.22 4.80
CA VAL A 24 2.89 22.16 3.76
C VAL A 24 1.79 21.49 2.94
N ASN A 25 0.66 22.17 2.78
CA ASN A 25 -0.44 21.68 1.97
C ASN A 25 -0.07 21.83 0.49
N THR A 26 0.26 20.70 -0.14
CA THR A 26 0.73 20.67 -1.54
C THR A 26 -0.38 20.38 -2.54
N ILE A 27 -1.56 19.97 -2.09
CA ILE A 27 -2.64 19.52 -2.99
C ILE A 27 -3.09 20.60 -4.00
N LYS A 28 -2.99 21.87 -3.67
CA LYS A 28 -3.32 22.99 -4.56
C LYS A 28 -2.12 23.57 -5.31
N GLN A 29 -1.01 22.84 -5.33
CA GLN A 29 0.24 23.28 -5.96
C GLN A 29 0.67 22.19 -6.96
N PRO A 30 0.12 22.20 -8.19
CA PRO A 30 0.46 21.20 -9.21
C PRO A 30 1.95 21.09 -9.45
N GLY A 31 2.47 19.86 -9.56
CA GLY A 31 3.88 19.57 -9.77
C GLY A 31 4.78 19.71 -8.51
N LEU A 32 4.21 20.04 -7.35
CA LEU A 32 4.97 20.08 -6.09
C LEU A 32 4.97 18.69 -5.42
N HIS A 33 5.58 17.72 -6.05
CA HIS A 33 5.82 16.37 -5.55
C HIS A 33 7.22 15.91 -5.95
N PRO A 34 7.78 14.88 -5.29
CA PRO A 34 9.04 14.29 -5.71
C PRO A 34 8.95 13.76 -7.16
N ALA A 35 9.95 14.08 -7.98
CA ALA A 35 10.05 13.50 -9.31
C ALA A 35 10.52 12.04 -9.19
N TYR A 36 9.81 11.12 -9.83
CA TYR A 36 10.17 9.71 -9.91
C TYR A 36 9.65 9.13 -11.23
N THR A 37 10.21 8.03 -11.66
CA THR A 37 9.75 7.32 -12.86
C THR A 37 9.11 5.99 -12.49
N PHE A 38 9.58 5.38 -11.41
CA PHE A 38 9.16 4.07 -10.97
C PHE A 38 8.99 4.01 -9.46
N GLU A 39 7.89 3.42 -9.00
CA GLU A 39 7.67 3.07 -7.61
C GLU A 39 7.79 1.56 -7.45
N ALA A 40 8.63 1.12 -6.50
CA ALA A 40 8.77 -0.28 -6.09
C ALA A 40 8.19 -0.47 -4.70
N GLU A 41 7.24 -1.38 -4.52
CA GLU A 41 6.57 -1.61 -3.25
C GLU A 41 6.54 -3.10 -2.89
N PRO A 42 7.53 -3.62 -2.16
CA PRO A 42 7.36 -4.86 -1.41
C PRO A 42 6.33 -4.67 -0.29
N HIS A 43 5.44 -5.65 -0.10
CA HIS A 43 4.38 -5.56 0.89
C HIS A 43 3.99 -6.92 1.47
N LEU A 44 3.33 -6.89 2.64
CA LEU A 44 2.58 -7.98 3.21
C LEU A 44 1.09 -7.74 2.98
N LEU A 45 0.33 -8.80 2.77
CA LEU A 45 -1.07 -8.70 2.43
C LEU A 45 -1.93 -9.73 3.15
N LEU A 46 -3.17 -9.32 3.40
CA LEU A 46 -4.27 -10.14 3.87
C LEU A 46 -5.34 -10.12 2.79
N GLY A 47 -5.58 -11.28 2.17
CA GLY A 47 -6.63 -11.46 1.19
C GLY A 47 -7.92 -11.97 1.82
N PHE A 48 -9.04 -11.49 1.34
CA PHE A 48 -10.37 -11.95 1.71
C PHE A 48 -11.18 -12.18 0.46
N ASP A 49 -12.10 -13.13 0.54
CA ASP A 49 -12.97 -13.53 -0.58
C ASP A 49 -12.18 -13.88 -1.85
N LEU A 50 -11.05 -14.56 -1.63
CA LEU A 50 -10.15 -14.91 -2.73
C LEU A 50 -10.83 -15.81 -3.74
N PRO A 51 -10.61 -15.59 -5.05
CA PRO A 51 -11.21 -16.40 -6.10
C PRO A 51 -10.88 -17.87 -5.95
N GLY A 52 -11.88 -18.74 -6.17
CA GLY A 52 -11.76 -20.19 -6.09
C GLY A 52 -12.88 -20.91 -6.81
N LYS A 53 -12.87 -22.24 -6.79
CA LYS A 53 -13.93 -23.10 -7.37
C LYS A 53 -14.53 -24.01 -6.29
N GLY A 54 -15.84 -24.27 -6.41
CA GLY A 54 -16.57 -25.19 -5.53
C GLY A 54 -16.80 -24.64 -4.11
N ALA A 55 -16.77 -25.52 -3.11
CA ALA A 55 -16.96 -25.17 -1.71
C ALA A 55 -15.85 -24.25 -1.15
N ASP A 56 -14.68 -24.24 -1.79
CA ASP A 56 -13.54 -23.43 -1.43
C ASP A 56 -13.53 -22.06 -2.14
N LYS A 57 -14.69 -21.60 -2.59
CA LYS A 57 -14.82 -20.43 -3.47
C LYS A 57 -14.37 -19.13 -2.80
N HIS A 58 -14.51 -19.07 -1.47
CA HIS A 58 -14.15 -17.91 -0.66
C HIS A 58 -13.20 -18.34 0.43
N GLY A 59 -12.11 -17.61 0.59
CA GLY A 59 -11.12 -17.90 1.61
C GLY A 59 -10.32 -16.66 1.96
N SER A 60 -9.86 -16.59 3.19
CA SER A 60 -8.91 -15.57 3.62
C SER A 60 -7.51 -16.17 3.62
N GLY A 61 -6.52 -15.40 3.25
CA GLY A 61 -5.13 -15.81 3.23
C GLY A 61 -4.22 -14.63 3.48
N PHE A 62 -2.98 -14.92 3.84
CA PHE A 62 -1.94 -13.91 3.97
C PHE A 62 -0.73 -14.31 3.13
N GLY A 63 0.13 -13.34 2.84
CA GLY A 63 1.37 -13.60 2.12
C GLY A 63 2.12 -12.31 1.77
N PRO A 64 3.28 -12.45 1.16
CA PRO A 64 4.02 -11.33 0.60
C PRO A 64 3.56 -11.03 -0.82
N GLY A 65 3.82 -9.80 -1.24
CA GLY A 65 3.63 -9.35 -2.60
C GLY A 65 4.60 -8.25 -2.99
N PHE A 66 4.52 -7.89 -4.24
CA PHE A 66 5.28 -6.79 -4.81
C PHE A 66 4.39 -6.02 -5.79
N ARG A 67 4.47 -4.69 -5.74
CA ARG A 67 3.85 -3.79 -6.71
C ARG A 67 4.92 -2.91 -7.33
N GLY A 68 4.91 -2.81 -8.65
CA GLY A 68 5.65 -1.80 -9.40
C GLY A 68 4.68 -0.83 -10.03
N THR A 69 4.97 0.45 -10.01
CA THR A 69 4.18 1.46 -10.70
C THR A 69 5.10 2.33 -11.55
N ILE A 70 4.78 2.47 -12.83
CA ILE A 70 5.45 3.40 -13.74
C ILE A 70 4.60 4.66 -13.80
N GLU A 71 5.19 5.81 -13.51
CA GLU A 71 4.54 7.10 -13.71
C GLU A 71 4.44 7.40 -15.20
N LEU A 72 3.24 7.79 -15.65
CA LEU A 72 2.97 8.12 -17.05
C LEU A 72 2.65 9.61 -17.25
N VAL A 73 2.03 10.23 -16.25
CA VAL A 73 1.57 11.62 -16.32
C VAL A 73 1.91 12.31 -15.01
N ASP A 74 2.87 13.21 -15.07
CA ASP A 74 3.38 13.99 -13.95
C ASP A 74 2.37 15.00 -13.39
N ASN A 75 1.50 15.56 -14.21
CA ASN A 75 0.38 16.37 -13.76
C ASN A 75 -0.93 15.79 -14.27
N GLY A 76 -1.49 14.87 -13.48
CA GLY A 76 -2.56 13.97 -13.84
C GLY A 76 -3.83 14.58 -14.44
N PHE A 77 -4.99 13.95 -14.21
CA PHE A 77 -6.25 14.35 -14.90
C PHE A 77 -6.83 15.68 -14.45
N VAL A 78 -6.44 16.21 -13.30
CA VAL A 78 -6.95 17.46 -12.75
C VAL A 78 -5.84 18.50 -12.64
N PRO A 79 -5.69 19.41 -13.63
CA PRO A 79 -4.56 20.34 -13.69
C PRO A 79 -4.46 21.32 -12.52
N SER A 80 -5.54 21.52 -11.75
CA SER A 80 -5.60 22.46 -10.64
C SER A 80 -5.14 21.90 -9.29
N ILE A 81 -4.81 20.61 -9.25
CA ILE A 81 -4.35 19.94 -8.03
C ILE A 81 -3.07 19.14 -8.31
N ASN A 82 -2.32 18.89 -7.25
CA ASN A 82 -1.10 18.11 -7.28
C ASN A 82 -1.44 16.60 -7.36
N ASN A 83 -1.35 16.04 -8.55
CA ASN A 83 -1.72 14.65 -8.80
C ASN A 83 -0.90 14.03 -9.94
N THR A 84 -0.62 12.74 -9.84
CA THR A 84 0.08 11.98 -10.88
C THR A 84 -0.73 10.76 -11.29
N VAL A 85 -0.48 10.24 -12.49
CA VAL A 85 -1.12 9.03 -13.01
C VAL A 85 -0.06 8.06 -13.48
N GLY A 86 -0.18 6.82 -13.07
CA GLY A 86 0.70 5.74 -13.46
C GLY A 86 -0.03 4.44 -13.79
N ILE A 87 0.72 3.46 -14.27
CA ILE A 87 0.28 2.09 -14.43
C ILE A 87 0.97 1.21 -13.42
N GLY A 88 0.18 0.53 -12.58
CA GLY A 88 0.65 -0.40 -11.56
C GLY A 88 0.49 -1.84 -12.02
N PHE A 89 1.47 -2.68 -11.71
CA PHE A 89 1.45 -4.12 -11.93
C PHE A 89 2.14 -4.82 -10.76
N GLY A 90 1.81 -6.07 -10.52
CA GLY A 90 2.37 -6.75 -9.36
C GLY A 90 2.21 -8.25 -9.37
N LEU A 91 2.72 -8.86 -8.31
CA LEU A 91 2.53 -10.26 -8.02
C LEU A 91 2.32 -10.41 -6.51
N ASP A 92 1.17 -10.92 -6.14
CA ASP A 92 0.78 -11.21 -4.77
C ASP A 92 0.68 -12.73 -4.59
N TRP A 93 1.31 -13.26 -3.57
CA TRP A 93 1.16 -14.65 -3.16
C TRP A 93 0.34 -14.73 -1.89
N LEU A 94 -0.75 -15.47 -1.93
CA LEU A 94 -1.68 -15.65 -0.83
C LEU A 94 -1.84 -17.14 -0.54
N SER A 95 -1.83 -17.51 0.73
CA SER A 95 -2.01 -18.89 1.19
C SER A 95 -3.28 -19.01 2.04
N PRO A 96 -4.45 -19.20 1.44
CA PRO A 96 -5.69 -19.50 2.15
C PRO A 96 -5.77 -21.00 2.46
N GLY A 97 -5.50 -21.38 3.74
CA GLY A 97 -5.47 -22.79 4.17
C GLY A 97 -4.46 -23.61 3.41
N ASP A 98 -4.89 -24.73 2.82
CA ASP A 98 -4.02 -25.67 2.07
C ASP A 98 -3.82 -25.29 0.59
N ARG A 99 -4.13 -24.06 0.21
CA ARG A 99 -4.04 -23.59 -1.16
C ARG A 99 -3.03 -22.47 -1.29
N ASN A 100 -2.45 -22.36 -2.49
CA ASN A 100 -1.72 -21.18 -2.91
C ASN A 100 -2.50 -20.47 -4.02
N VAL A 101 -2.64 -19.18 -3.91
CA VAL A 101 -3.24 -18.30 -4.91
C VAL A 101 -2.23 -17.22 -5.26
N PHE A 102 -1.94 -17.09 -6.53
CA PHE A 102 -1.17 -15.98 -7.07
C PHE A 102 -2.14 -14.99 -7.71
N TRP A 103 -1.97 -13.73 -7.40
CA TRP A 103 -2.74 -12.63 -7.95
C TRP A 103 -1.81 -11.66 -8.65
N VAL A 104 -2.10 -11.37 -9.92
CA VAL A 104 -1.34 -10.44 -10.76
C VAL A 104 -2.25 -9.29 -11.14
N PRO A 105 -2.28 -8.21 -10.38
CA PRO A 105 -3.04 -7.01 -10.70
C PRO A 105 -2.36 -6.20 -11.79
N VAL A 106 -3.18 -5.56 -12.62
CA VAL A 106 -2.82 -4.46 -13.51
C VAL A 106 -3.83 -3.36 -13.28
N VAL A 107 -3.37 -2.21 -12.83
CA VAL A 107 -4.22 -1.11 -12.38
C VAL A 107 -3.72 0.23 -12.92
N MET A 108 -4.62 1.17 -13.09
CA MET A 108 -4.26 2.57 -13.19
C MET A 108 -4.07 3.09 -11.76
N GLN A 109 -2.96 3.72 -11.45
CA GLN A 109 -2.76 4.36 -10.16
C GLN A 109 -2.91 5.88 -10.33
N TRP A 110 -3.89 6.47 -9.63
CA TRP A 110 -4.07 7.90 -9.57
C TRP A 110 -3.72 8.41 -8.19
N ASN A 111 -2.61 9.14 -8.10
CA ASN A 111 -2.07 9.69 -6.85
C ASN A 111 -2.52 11.13 -6.64
N PHE A 112 -2.72 11.49 -5.38
CA PHE A 112 -3.02 12.82 -4.88
C PHE A 112 -2.00 13.18 -3.81
N TRP A 113 -1.20 14.21 -4.05
CA TRP A 113 -0.17 14.68 -3.13
C TRP A 113 -0.75 15.72 -2.19
N LEU A 114 -1.16 15.27 -1.00
CA LEU A 114 -1.90 16.09 -0.03
C LEU A 114 -0.99 17.07 0.70
N SER A 115 0.22 16.63 1.01
CA SER A 115 1.26 17.40 1.66
C SER A 115 2.64 16.80 1.34
N ASP A 116 3.70 17.41 1.81
CA ASP A 116 5.08 16.90 1.76
C ASP A 116 5.25 15.51 2.41
N ARG A 117 4.33 15.10 3.29
CA ARG A 117 4.39 13.83 4.02
C ARG A 117 3.24 12.87 3.74
N TRP A 118 2.19 13.32 3.10
CA TRP A 118 1.01 12.49 2.88
C TRP A 118 0.57 12.51 1.43
N SER A 119 0.38 11.34 0.88
CA SER A 119 -0.32 11.15 -0.38
C SER A 119 -1.43 10.10 -0.23
N ALA A 120 -2.42 10.18 -1.10
CA ALA A 120 -3.47 9.18 -1.23
C ALA A 120 -3.53 8.71 -2.68
N PHE A 121 -4.09 7.52 -2.92
CA PHE A 121 -4.23 7.02 -4.27
C PHE A 121 -5.49 6.18 -4.44
N GLY A 122 -5.95 6.08 -5.69
CA GLY A 122 -6.97 5.14 -6.13
C GLY A 122 -6.44 4.28 -7.27
N GLU A 123 -6.78 2.99 -7.28
CA GLU A 123 -6.29 2.04 -8.27
C GLU A 123 -7.44 1.18 -8.84
N PRO A 124 -8.22 1.70 -9.79
CA PRO A 124 -9.11 0.86 -10.59
C PRO A 124 -8.32 0.00 -11.57
N GLY A 125 -8.76 -1.24 -11.80
CA GLY A 125 -8.13 -2.13 -12.73
C GLY A 125 -8.70 -3.53 -12.71
N ALA A 126 -7.85 -4.49 -13.00
CA ALA A 126 -8.20 -5.89 -13.04
C ALA A 126 -6.98 -6.75 -12.72
N GLY A 127 -7.19 -8.03 -12.45
CA GLY A 127 -6.10 -8.95 -12.21
C GLY A 127 -6.41 -10.37 -12.62
N PHE A 128 -5.34 -11.12 -12.81
CA PHE A 128 -5.38 -12.55 -13.06
C PHE A 128 -5.02 -13.31 -11.80
N TYR A 129 -5.74 -14.35 -11.49
CA TYR A 129 -5.41 -15.25 -10.40
C TYR A 129 -5.07 -16.64 -10.92
N PHE A 130 -4.10 -17.27 -10.26
CA PHE A 130 -3.64 -18.63 -10.58
C PHE A 130 -3.52 -19.45 -9.30
N GLY A 131 -3.73 -20.77 -9.42
CA GLY A 131 -3.64 -21.73 -8.34
C GLY A 131 -4.39 -23.00 -8.70
N LYS A 132 -5.17 -23.56 -7.77
CA LYS A 132 -6.11 -24.65 -8.11
C LYS A 132 -7.19 -24.23 -9.12
N ALA A 133 -7.45 -22.95 -9.23
CA ALA A 133 -8.26 -22.33 -10.27
C ALA A 133 -7.50 -21.14 -10.87
N SER A 134 -7.80 -20.78 -12.09
CA SER A 134 -7.29 -19.60 -12.75
C SER A 134 -8.43 -18.81 -13.37
N GLY A 135 -8.27 -17.51 -13.48
CA GLY A 135 -9.27 -16.64 -14.06
C GLY A 135 -8.88 -15.18 -13.96
N PHE A 136 -9.86 -14.34 -14.19
CA PHE A 136 -9.77 -12.90 -14.23
C PHE A 136 -10.85 -12.32 -13.30
N ALA A 137 -10.51 -11.24 -12.60
CA ALA A 137 -11.45 -10.52 -11.75
C ALA A 137 -11.12 -9.02 -11.74
N PRO A 138 -12.12 -8.15 -11.46
CA PRO A 138 -11.84 -6.73 -11.24
C PRO A 138 -10.92 -6.54 -10.04
N ALA A 139 -10.16 -5.46 -10.05
CA ALA A 139 -9.32 -5.00 -8.96
C ALA A 139 -9.65 -3.54 -8.65
N PHE A 140 -9.88 -3.22 -7.38
CA PHE A 140 -10.12 -1.86 -6.93
C PHE A 140 -9.41 -1.65 -5.61
N TYR A 141 -8.51 -0.69 -5.57
CA TYR A 141 -7.82 -0.34 -4.34
C TYR A 141 -7.89 1.17 -4.10
N ALA A 142 -7.87 1.53 -2.84
CA ALA A 142 -7.59 2.87 -2.37
C ALA A 142 -6.53 2.78 -1.29
N GLY A 143 -5.69 3.79 -1.17
CA GLY A 143 -4.64 3.76 -0.19
C GLY A 143 -4.11 5.13 0.18
N GLY A 144 -3.22 5.11 1.15
CA GLY A 144 -2.51 6.28 1.60
C GLY A 144 -1.05 5.94 1.87
N ARG A 145 -0.20 6.96 1.74
CA ARG A 145 1.23 6.86 2.03
C ARG A 145 1.64 7.91 3.03
N TYR A 146 2.52 7.50 3.93
CA TYR A 146 3.27 8.42 4.77
C TYR A 146 4.72 8.45 4.31
N HIS A 147 5.16 9.58 3.79
CA HIS A 147 6.51 9.78 3.27
C HIS A 147 7.48 10.12 4.39
N PHE A 148 8.48 9.28 4.57
CA PHE A 148 9.62 9.55 5.47
C PHE A 148 10.62 10.47 4.78
N SER A 149 10.75 10.34 3.46
CA SER A 149 11.57 11.15 2.56
C SER A 149 10.94 11.15 1.16
N ASP A 150 11.51 11.87 0.23
CA ASP A 150 11.07 11.89 -1.17
C ASP A 150 11.19 10.51 -1.83
N ALA A 151 12.10 9.67 -1.33
CA ALA A 151 12.38 8.35 -1.90
C ALA A 151 11.69 7.19 -1.19
N VAL A 152 11.16 7.37 0.05
CA VAL A 152 10.65 6.25 0.86
C VAL A 152 9.37 6.62 1.58
N ALA A 153 8.35 5.78 1.46
CA ALA A 153 7.09 5.91 2.18
C ALA A 153 6.61 4.57 2.78
N LEU A 154 5.85 4.65 3.86
CA LEU A 154 4.98 3.57 4.33
C LEU A 154 3.67 3.63 3.55
N THR A 155 3.25 2.53 2.97
CA THR A 155 2.04 2.42 2.16
C THR A 155 1.03 1.50 2.82
N LEU A 156 -0.20 1.97 2.91
CA LEU A 156 -1.38 1.17 3.27
C LEU A 156 -2.32 1.14 2.07
N ARG A 157 -2.74 -0.06 1.68
CA ARG A 157 -3.66 -0.28 0.55
C ARG A 157 -4.83 -1.15 1.01
N LEU A 158 -6.03 -0.71 0.73
CA LEU A 158 -7.28 -1.41 1.02
C LEU A 158 -8.08 -1.57 -0.26
N GLY A 159 -8.60 -2.75 -0.51
CA GLY A 159 -9.39 -3.00 -1.70
C GLY A 159 -9.74 -4.46 -1.90
N TYR A 160 -10.13 -4.80 -3.11
CA TYR A 160 -10.42 -6.17 -3.52
C TYR A 160 -9.32 -6.67 -4.46
N PRO A 161 -8.77 -7.85 -4.19
CA PRO A 161 -9.18 -8.86 -3.20
C PRO A 161 -8.40 -8.82 -1.89
N ASN A 162 -7.59 -7.81 -1.61
CA ASN A 162 -6.73 -7.81 -0.44
C ASN A 162 -6.53 -6.43 0.21
N PHE A 163 -6.08 -6.47 1.45
CA PHE A 163 -5.45 -5.37 2.17
C PHE A 163 -3.95 -5.59 2.18
N ALA A 164 -3.16 -4.53 2.02
CA ALA A 164 -1.71 -4.61 2.07
C ALA A 164 -1.09 -3.49 2.90
N ILE A 165 0.04 -3.81 3.52
CA ILE A 165 0.95 -2.86 4.16
C ILE A 165 2.34 -3.07 3.59
N GLY A 166 2.97 -2.01 3.11
CA GLY A 166 4.25 -2.09 2.43
C GLY A 166 5.12 -0.86 2.60
N ALA A 167 6.31 -0.93 2.04
CA ALA A 167 7.21 0.20 1.90
C ALA A 167 7.33 0.54 0.41
N SER A 168 7.05 1.78 0.06
CA SER A 168 7.22 2.29 -1.31
C SER A 168 8.57 2.98 -1.43
N PHE A 169 9.27 2.66 -2.51
CA PHE A 169 10.54 3.26 -2.92
C PHE A 169 10.33 3.96 -4.25
N PHE A 170 10.54 5.26 -4.28
CA PHE A 170 10.40 6.12 -5.47
C PHE A 170 11.77 6.30 -6.13
N LEU A 171 11.89 5.90 -7.41
CA LEU A 171 13.13 5.78 -8.17
C LEU A 171 13.10 6.59 -9.48
#